data_d7fe4eb2acbd42b0b6c83e4dec6247e5
#
_entry.id   d7fe4eb2acbd42b0b6c83e4dec6247e5
#
_cell.length_a   1.000
_cell.length_b   1.000
_cell.length_c   1.000
_cell.angle_alpha   90.00
_cell.angle_beta   90.00
_cell.angle_gamma   90.00
#
_symmetry.space_group_name_H-M   'P 1'
#
loop_
_entity.id
_entity.type
_entity.pdbx_description
1 polymer ?
#
loop_
_entity_poly.entity_id
_entity_poly.type
_entity_poly.pdbx_seq_one_letter_code
_entity_poly.pdbx_strand_id
1 'polypeptide(L)'
;MNSNKCFKLINPNLNVKTNIIYLTLFLFCVLSSCHKEEPVVEDDDTYIQQLPAGFEPMIIPDSNQLTKSRVALGKRLFNDVALSRTNEVSCASCHKQNLAFADSVAFSPGVEGRGGVRNAPTLFNVGYLDRLLSEGGVPTLEMQVLVPIQEHNEFDFNVLELTERLETDPTYVEMSQKAYKRTIDPYVITRALAAFERTLISGNSPYDQYAYQNNTNALTASQKEGLALFMSDSLACSSCHAGFLFTNKGFENNGLYEVYPDSGRIRLTLNPADRGKFKVPTLRNIAKTAPYMHDGSRPNLDAVINHYASGGANHPNKNPLIKGFVLTETQKANLKAFLQSLTESD
;
A
#
# COMPACT_ATOMS: atom_id res chain seq x y z
N MET A 1 -39.41 -32.91 -8.56
CA MET A 1 -40.82 -33.25 -8.80
C MET A 1 -41.26 -32.38 -9.97
N ASN A 2 -41.53 -32.77 -11.06
CA ASN A 2 -42.14 -33.80 -11.85
C ASN A 2 -41.55 -33.83 -13.26
N SER A 3 -40.97 -34.93 -13.60
CA SER A 3 -40.74 -35.34 -14.98
C SER A 3 -42.07 -35.84 -15.58
N ASN A 4 -42.07 -35.95 -16.89
CA ASN A 4 -43.01 -36.70 -17.74
C ASN A 4 -44.23 -35.91 -18.26
N LYS A 5 -44.11 -35.58 -19.55
CA LYS A 5 -45.12 -35.96 -20.56
C LYS A 5 -44.65 -35.49 -21.95
N CYS A 6 -43.97 -36.33 -22.67
CA CYS A 6 -43.89 -36.27 -24.12
C CYS A 6 -43.70 -37.65 -24.71
N PHE A 7 -44.72 -38.50 -24.59
CA PHE A 7 -44.83 -39.73 -25.37
C PHE A 7 -46.32 -40.06 -25.51
N LYS A 8 -46.91 -39.64 -26.60
CA LYS A 8 -48.04 -40.29 -27.30
C LYS A 8 -48.45 -39.44 -28.49
N LEU A 9 -48.13 -39.93 -29.66
CA LEU A 9 -48.92 -39.81 -30.90
C LEU A 9 -48.04 -40.33 -32.06
N ILE A 10 -47.85 -41.63 -32.13
CA ILE A 10 -47.47 -42.27 -33.40
C ILE A 10 -48.77 -42.87 -33.95
N ASN A 11 -49.28 -42.29 -35.05
CA ASN A 11 -50.41 -42.80 -35.77
C ASN A 11 -49.94 -43.91 -36.74
N PRO A 12 -50.46 -45.16 -36.66
CA PRO A 12 -49.94 -46.29 -37.41
C PRO A 12 -50.22 -46.33 -38.89
N ASN A 13 -50.80 -45.27 -39.50
CA ASN A 13 -51.24 -45.24 -40.90
C ASN A 13 -50.51 -44.21 -41.81
N LEU A 14 -49.25 -43.90 -41.54
CA LEU A 14 -48.50 -43.03 -42.43
C LEU A 14 -47.72 -43.84 -43.50
N ASN A 15 -47.95 -43.49 -44.77
CA ASN A 15 -47.40 -44.10 -45.96
C ASN A 15 -45.87 -44.00 -45.99
N VAL A 16 -45.17 -45.07 -46.36
CA VAL A 16 -43.70 -45.23 -46.33
C VAL A 16 -42.93 -44.08 -47.00
N LYS A 17 -43.49 -43.44 -48.06
CA LYS A 17 -42.89 -42.27 -48.74
C LYS A 17 -42.89 -41.02 -47.91
N THR A 18 -43.90 -40.82 -47.03
CA THR A 18 -44.00 -39.66 -46.17
C THR A 18 -43.03 -39.77 -44.99
N ASN A 19 -42.78 -40.99 -44.50
CA ASN A 19 -41.82 -41.24 -43.40
C ASN A 19 -40.36 -40.94 -43.80
N ILE A 20 -39.97 -41.14 -45.07
CA ILE A 20 -38.62 -40.87 -45.57
C ILE A 20 -38.38 -39.35 -45.58
N ILE A 21 -39.39 -38.54 -45.99
CA ILE A 21 -39.27 -37.06 -46.02
C ILE A 21 -39.18 -36.49 -44.62
N TYR A 22 -39.93 -37.02 -43.64
CA TYR A 22 -39.83 -36.57 -42.26
C TYR A 22 -38.50 -37.03 -41.58
N LEU A 23 -37.98 -38.17 -41.93
CA LEU A 23 -36.71 -38.67 -41.42
C LEU A 23 -35.52 -37.86 -41.95
N THR A 24 -35.55 -37.40 -43.23
CA THR A 24 -34.54 -36.53 -43.82
C THR A 24 -34.62 -35.11 -43.31
N LEU A 25 -35.83 -34.54 -43.06
CA LEU A 25 -35.98 -33.25 -42.44
C LEU A 25 -35.50 -33.29 -40.94
N PHE A 26 -35.80 -34.35 -40.21
CA PHE A 26 -35.37 -34.49 -38.82
C PHE A 26 -33.84 -34.66 -38.72
N LEU A 27 -33.21 -35.36 -39.67
CA LEU A 27 -31.77 -35.51 -39.73
C LEU A 27 -31.06 -34.20 -40.07
N PHE A 28 -31.69 -33.33 -40.90
CA PHE A 28 -31.17 -32.03 -41.26
C PHE A 28 -31.27 -31.02 -40.10
N CYS A 29 -32.31 -31.08 -39.26
CA CYS A 29 -32.47 -30.26 -38.07
C CYS A 29 -31.50 -30.65 -36.95
N VAL A 30 -31.07 -31.94 -36.85
CA VAL A 30 -30.13 -32.41 -35.84
C VAL A 30 -28.67 -31.99 -36.17
N LEU A 31 -28.33 -31.78 -37.45
CA LEU A 31 -27.01 -31.39 -37.88
C LEU A 31 -26.76 -29.86 -37.78
N SER A 32 -27.82 -29.05 -37.59
CA SER A 32 -27.69 -27.58 -37.45
C SER A 32 -27.52 -27.09 -36.02
N SER A 33 -27.44 -27.99 -35.01
CA SER A 33 -27.44 -27.60 -33.59
C SER A 33 -26.14 -27.99 -32.85
N CYS A 34 -25.00 -27.83 -33.49
CA CYS A 34 -23.71 -27.91 -32.78
C CYS A 34 -22.78 -26.78 -33.25
N HIS A 35 -23.23 -25.54 -33.14
CA HIS A 35 -22.27 -24.49 -32.84
C HIS A 35 -22.00 -24.60 -31.36
N LYS A 36 -20.91 -25.28 -31.00
CA LYS A 36 -20.23 -25.03 -29.71
C LYS A 36 -19.79 -23.59 -29.81
N GLU A 37 -20.53 -22.67 -29.18
CA GLU A 37 -19.91 -21.48 -28.68
C GLU A 37 -18.80 -21.96 -27.76
N GLU A 38 -17.56 -21.79 -28.17
CA GLU A 38 -16.43 -21.91 -27.23
C GLU A 38 -16.75 -20.97 -26.08
N PRO A 39 -16.67 -21.43 -24.84
CA PRO A 39 -16.88 -20.52 -23.72
C PRO A 39 -15.89 -19.39 -23.92
N VAL A 40 -16.38 -18.17 -24.06
CA VAL A 40 -15.58 -16.96 -23.93
C VAL A 40 -15.02 -17.08 -22.51
N VAL A 41 -13.77 -17.51 -22.39
CA VAL A 41 -13.02 -17.44 -21.14
C VAL A 41 -12.90 -15.95 -20.89
N GLU A 42 -13.85 -15.35 -20.16
CA GLU A 42 -13.66 -14.03 -19.61
C GLU A 42 -12.33 -14.10 -18.87
N ASP A 43 -11.34 -13.35 -19.36
CA ASP A 43 -10.04 -13.23 -18.70
C ASP A 43 -10.34 -12.75 -17.27
N ASP A 44 -10.22 -13.66 -16.30
CA ASP A 44 -10.51 -13.36 -14.89
C ASP A 44 -9.56 -12.26 -14.42
N ASP A 45 -10.02 -11.00 -14.48
CA ASP A 45 -9.29 -9.81 -14.06
C ASP A 45 -9.27 -9.63 -12.53
N THR A 46 -9.86 -10.55 -11.78
CA THR A 46 -9.90 -10.50 -10.32
C THR A 46 -8.48 -10.53 -9.74
N TYR A 47 -8.16 -9.59 -8.87
CA TYR A 47 -6.94 -9.57 -8.10
C TYR A 47 -7.20 -10.13 -6.71
N ILE A 48 -6.62 -11.30 -6.42
CA ILE A 48 -6.70 -11.91 -5.09
C ILE A 48 -5.49 -11.45 -4.28
N GLN A 49 -5.74 -10.58 -3.30
CA GLN A 49 -4.71 -10.15 -2.38
C GLN A 49 -4.44 -11.24 -1.34
N GLN A 50 -3.24 -11.79 -1.35
CA GLN A 50 -2.80 -12.71 -0.31
C GLN A 50 -2.34 -11.90 0.90
N LEU A 51 -2.97 -12.14 2.05
CA LEU A 51 -2.61 -11.46 3.29
C LEU A 51 -1.65 -12.34 4.09
N PRO A 52 -0.61 -11.74 4.69
CA PRO A 52 0.25 -12.45 5.63
C PRO A 52 -0.52 -12.94 6.86
N ALA A 53 -0.03 -13.97 7.51
CA ALA A 53 -0.58 -14.45 8.78
C ALA A 53 -0.61 -13.31 9.82
N GLY A 54 -1.71 -13.20 10.55
CA GLY A 54 -1.90 -12.13 11.55
C GLY A 54 -2.37 -10.79 11.01
N PHE A 55 -2.56 -10.65 9.68
CA PHE A 55 -3.11 -9.45 9.08
C PHE A 55 -4.63 -9.54 8.94
N GLU A 56 -5.31 -8.47 9.26
CA GLU A 56 -6.73 -8.32 9.01
C GLU A 56 -7.00 -7.97 7.54
N PRO A 57 -8.19 -8.27 6.99
CA PRO A 57 -8.58 -7.82 5.67
C PRO A 57 -8.50 -6.30 5.53
N MET A 58 -7.88 -5.83 4.44
CA MET A 58 -7.83 -4.41 4.13
C MET A 58 -9.20 -3.90 3.65
N ILE A 59 -9.59 -2.71 4.07
CA ILE A 59 -10.79 -2.04 3.55
C ILE A 59 -10.46 -1.49 2.16
N ILE A 60 -11.09 -2.08 1.14
CA ILE A 60 -10.95 -1.64 -0.26
C ILE A 60 -12.23 -0.92 -0.65
N PRO A 61 -12.17 0.34 -1.12
CA PRO A 61 -13.36 1.08 -1.52
C PRO A 61 -14.10 0.40 -2.67
N ASP A 62 -15.44 0.34 -2.62
CA ASP A 62 -16.27 -0.22 -3.70
C ASP A 62 -16.02 0.46 -5.04
N SER A 63 -15.74 1.77 -5.01
CA SER A 63 -15.42 2.56 -6.20
C SER A 63 -14.06 2.24 -6.82
N ASN A 64 -13.21 1.45 -6.14
CA ASN A 64 -11.86 1.11 -6.62
C ASN A 64 -11.43 -0.29 -6.18
N GLN A 65 -12.26 -1.31 -6.47
CA GLN A 65 -11.93 -2.71 -6.24
C GLN A 65 -10.67 -3.10 -7.01
N LEU A 66 -9.85 -3.98 -6.42
CA LEU A 66 -8.61 -4.42 -7.03
C LEU A 66 -8.89 -5.37 -8.21
N THR A 67 -8.27 -5.08 -9.35
CA THR A 67 -8.19 -5.99 -10.48
C THR A 67 -6.75 -6.06 -11.01
N LYS A 68 -6.41 -7.14 -11.70
CA LYS A 68 -5.07 -7.31 -12.29
C LYS A 68 -4.73 -6.15 -13.23
N SER A 69 -5.70 -5.71 -14.03
CA SER A 69 -5.50 -4.61 -14.98
C SER A 69 -5.32 -3.25 -14.29
N ARG A 70 -6.06 -2.96 -13.21
CA ARG A 70 -5.90 -1.73 -12.41
C ARG A 70 -4.54 -1.67 -11.72
N VAL A 71 -4.13 -2.79 -11.12
CA VAL A 71 -2.82 -2.91 -10.47
C VAL A 71 -1.69 -2.76 -11.50
N ALA A 72 -1.80 -3.39 -12.68
CA ALA A 72 -0.81 -3.27 -13.73
C ALA A 72 -0.66 -1.83 -14.26
N LEU A 73 -1.79 -1.14 -14.49
CA LEU A 73 -1.78 0.28 -14.87
C LEU A 73 -1.14 1.14 -13.77
N GLY A 74 -1.52 0.93 -12.51
CA GLY A 74 -0.94 1.66 -11.38
C GLY A 74 0.56 1.42 -11.24
N LYS A 75 1.03 0.18 -11.41
CA LYS A 75 2.45 -0.15 -11.39
C LYS A 75 3.22 0.54 -12.52
N ARG A 76 2.64 0.62 -13.73
CA ARG A 76 3.26 1.36 -14.84
C ARG A 76 3.37 2.83 -14.51
N LEU A 77 2.29 3.48 -14.08
CA LEU A 77 2.26 4.88 -13.66
C LEU A 77 3.29 5.16 -12.55
N PHE A 78 3.35 4.31 -11.52
CA PHE A 78 4.26 4.46 -10.39
C PHE A 78 5.74 4.53 -10.79
N ASN A 79 6.12 3.85 -11.86
CA ASN A 79 7.50 3.80 -12.37
C ASN A 79 7.76 4.78 -13.52
N ASP A 80 6.76 5.52 -13.99
CA ASP A 80 6.90 6.36 -15.17
C ASP A 80 7.26 7.79 -14.80
N VAL A 81 8.37 8.28 -15.35
CA VAL A 81 8.84 9.67 -15.19
C VAL A 81 7.94 10.69 -15.91
N ALA A 82 7.09 10.22 -16.82
CA ALA A 82 6.10 11.07 -17.50
C ALA A 82 5.10 11.72 -16.53
N LEU A 83 5.03 11.25 -15.27
CA LEU A 83 4.19 11.84 -14.24
C LEU A 83 4.72 13.19 -13.72
N SER A 84 5.98 13.51 -13.96
CA SER A 84 6.57 14.79 -13.56
C SER A 84 6.66 15.78 -14.73
N ARG A 85 6.69 17.09 -14.42
CA ARG A 85 6.73 18.15 -15.43
C ARG A 85 7.90 18.01 -16.42
N THR A 86 9.07 17.64 -15.90
CA THR A 86 10.32 17.56 -16.67
C THR A 86 10.64 16.15 -17.19
N ASN A 87 9.78 15.15 -16.93
CA ASN A 87 10.05 13.73 -17.22
C ASN A 87 11.33 13.19 -16.55
N GLU A 88 11.64 13.62 -15.35
CA GLU A 88 12.83 13.22 -14.60
C GLU A 88 12.52 12.37 -13.38
N VAL A 89 11.34 12.52 -12.79
CA VAL A 89 10.97 11.96 -11.50
C VAL A 89 9.70 11.11 -11.62
N SER A 90 9.73 9.95 -11.01
CA SER A 90 8.57 9.05 -10.82
C SER A 90 8.34 8.79 -9.34
N CYS A 91 7.23 8.13 -8.96
CA CYS A 91 7.02 7.70 -7.58
C CYS A 91 8.18 6.79 -7.11
N ALA A 92 8.65 5.89 -8.00
CA ALA A 92 9.76 4.98 -7.72
C ALA A 92 11.12 5.70 -7.51
N SER A 93 11.26 6.95 -7.93
CA SER A 93 12.49 7.73 -7.69
C SER A 93 12.73 8.01 -6.20
N CYS A 94 11.63 8.23 -5.44
CA CYS A 94 11.65 8.52 -4.01
C CYS A 94 11.17 7.32 -3.16
N HIS A 95 10.37 6.43 -3.74
CA HIS A 95 9.86 5.22 -3.08
C HIS A 95 10.51 3.97 -3.70
N LYS A 96 11.77 3.72 -3.31
CA LYS A 96 12.62 2.68 -3.88
C LYS A 96 12.26 1.30 -3.31
N GLN A 97 11.92 0.35 -4.17
CA GLN A 97 11.47 -0.98 -3.74
C GLN A 97 12.49 -1.70 -2.84
N ASN A 98 13.79 -1.62 -3.17
CA ASN A 98 14.86 -2.23 -2.37
C ASN A 98 15.08 -1.56 -1.01
N LEU A 99 14.52 -0.36 -0.79
CA LEU A 99 14.52 0.38 0.47
C LEU A 99 13.13 0.36 1.13
N ALA A 100 12.37 -0.72 0.92
CA ALA A 100 11.02 -0.87 1.43
C ALA A 100 10.08 0.27 0.99
N PHE A 101 10.22 0.75 -0.24
CA PHE A 101 9.49 1.89 -0.78
C PHE A 101 9.66 3.18 0.03
N ALA A 102 10.85 3.39 0.61
CA ALA A 102 11.33 4.65 1.19
C ALA A 102 12.52 5.16 0.39
N ASP A 103 13.19 6.21 0.88
CA ASP A 103 14.43 6.73 0.29
C ASP A 103 15.59 6.66 1.30
N SER A 104 16.84 6.69 0.79
CA SER A 104 18.07 6.66 1.60
C SER A 104 18.62 8.04 1.97
N VAL A 105 17.91 9.11 1.58
CA VAL A 105 18.29 10.51 1.86
C VAL A 105 17.25 11.19 2.75
N ALA A 106 17.66 12.21 3.48
CA ALA A 106 16.76 12.94 4.37
C ALA A 106 15.60 13.58 3.59
N PHE A 107 15.90 14.18 2.43
CA PHE A 107 14.95 14.79 1.51
C PHE A 107 15.22 14.32 0.10
N SER A 108 14.23 13.67 -0.50
CA SER A 108 14.33 13.21 -1.87
C SER A 108 14.35 14.39 -2.84
N PRO A 109 15.18 14.36 -3.89
CA PRO A 109 15.16 15.38 -4.93
C PRO A 109 13.93 15.19 -5.84
N GLY A 110 13.18 16.25 -6.07
CA GLY A 110 12.13 16.35 -7.07
C GLY A 110 12.66 16.90 -8.40
N VAL A 111 11.74 17.41 -9.22
CA VAL A 111 12.08 18.01 -10.51
C VAL A 111 13.11 19.15 -10.34
N GLU A 112 14.03 19.26 -11.28
CA GLU A 112 15.12 20.26 -11.27
C GLU A 112 15.99 20.17 -10.00
N GLY A 113 16.01 19.00 -9.32
CA GLY A 113 16.77 18.77 -8.10
C GLY A 113 16.25 19.49 -6.86
N ARG A 114 15.03 20.04 -6.89
CA ARG A 114 14.42 20.70 -5.73
C ARG A 114 14.18 19.68 -4.64
N GLY A 115 14.67 19.94 -3.43
CA GLY A 115 14.50 19.05 -2.29
C GLY A 115 13.14 19.18 -1.63
N GLY A 116 12.56 18.06 -1.24
CA GLY A 116 11.42 18.03 -0.34
C GLY A 116 11.77 18.58 1.05
N VAL A 117 10.80 18.65 1.94
CA VAL A 117 10.97 19.15 3.32
C VAL A 117 10.78 18.05 4.37
N ARG A 118 10.46 16.83 3.93
CA ARG A 118 10.22 15.66 4.77
C ARG A 118 10.85 14.42 4.18
N ASN A 119 11.20 13.50 5.06
CA ASN A 119 11.69 12.19 4.65
C ASN A 119 10.58 11.36 4.00
N ALA A 120 10.91 10.65 2.92
CA ALA A 120 9.98 9.79 2.22
C ALA A 120 9.65 8.55 3.07
N PRO A 121 8.38 8.36 3.49
CA PRO A 121 7.99 7.19 4.29
C PRO A 121 7.91 5.94 3.43
N THR A 122 7.99 4.78 4.06
CA THR A 122 7.65 3.52 3.40
C THR A 122 6.21 3.51 2.90
N LEU A 123 5.98 2.89 1.73
CA LEU A 123 4.63 2.61 1.21
C LEU A 123 4.15 1.19 1.53
N PHE A 124 4.98 0.33 2.14
CA PHE A 124 4.48 -0.96 2.59
C PHE A 124 3.32 -0.79 3.57
N ASN A 125 2.25 -1.55 3.31
CA ASN A 125 1.03 -1.57 4.10
C ASN A 125 0.28 -0.21 4.17
N VAL A 126 0.58 0.73 3.27
CA VAL A 126 -0.05 2.05 3.25
C VAL A 126 -1.57 2.00 3.09
N GLY A 127 -2.09 0.95 2.42
CA GLY A 127 -3.52 0.75 2.24
C GLY A 127 -4.32 0.50 3.54
N TYR A 128 -3.64 0.21 4.66
CA TYR A 128 -4.28 0.09 5.98
C TYR A 128 -4.41 1.41 6.74
N LEU A 129 -3.83 2.49 6.21
CA LEU A 129 -3.86 3.79 6.88
C LEU A 129 -5.16 4.54 6.52
N ASP A 130 -5.79 5.13 7.52
CA ASP A 130 -7.00 5.95 7.41
C ASP A 130 -6.71 7.46 7.28
N ARG A 131 -5.46 7.84 7.49
CA ARG A 131 -4.95 9.20 7.36
C ARG A 131 -3.56 9.15 6.73
N LEU A 132 -3.37 9.87 5.64
CA LEU A 132 -2.15 9.88 4.85
C LEU A 132 -1.42 11.21 5.01
N LEU A 133 -0.18 11.27 4.53
CA LEU A 133 0.81 12.28 4.85
C LEU A 133 1.22 12.30 6.32
N SER A 134 2.32 12.95 6.63
CA SER A 134 2.89 12.97 7.99
C SER A 134 2.00 13.66 9.02
N GLU A 135 1.18 14.63 8.60
CA GLU A 135 0.21 15.34 9.44
C GLU A 135 -1.22 14.80 9.35
N GLY A 136 -1.49 13.82 8.45
CA GLY A 136 -2.80 13.19 8.30
C GLY A 136 -3.83 14.03 7.56
N GLY A 137 -3.39 14.86 6.61
CA GLY A 137 -4.24 15.79 5.87
C GLY A 137 -5.14 15.13 4.81
N VAL A 138 -4.85 13.89 4.43
CA VAL A 138 -5.53 13.23 3.32
C VAL A 138 -6.15 11.91 3.79
N PRO A 139 -7.43 11.66 3.51
CA PRO A 139 -8.15 10.49 4.03
C PRO A 139 -8.05 9.24 3.17
N THR A 140 -7.69 9.33 1.88
CA THR A 140 -7.67 8.18 0.96
C THR A 140 -6.43 8.19 0.07
N LEU A 141 -5.99 7.01 -0.40
CA LEU A 141 -4.89 6.90 -1.35
C LEU A 141 -5.18 7.62 -2.67
N GLU A 142 -6.42 7.54 -3.16
CA GLU A 142 -6.82 8.21 -4.38
C GLU A 142 -6.65 9.74 -4.32
N MET A 143 -6.81 10.33 -3.14
CA MET A 143 -6.56 11.76 -2.94
C MET A 143 -5.07 12.04 -2.69
N GLN A 144 -4.37 11.12 -2.04
CA GLN A 144 -2.96 11.29 -1.71
C GLN A 144 -2.09 11.41 -2.97
N VAL A 145 -2.38 10.63 -4.00
CA VAL A 145 -1.68 10.64 -5.28
C VAL A 145 -1.60 12.04 -5.91
N LEU A 146 -2.62 12.87 -5.70
CA LEU A 146 -2.64 14.25 -6.25
C LEU A 146 -1.62 15.17 -5.55
N VAL A 147 -1.20 14.86 -4.34
CA VAL A 147 -0.28 15.71 -3.57
C VAL A 147 1.10 15.76 -4.22
N PRO A 148 1.82 14.64 -4.40
CA PRO A 148 3.14 14.67 -5.04
C PRO A 148 3.11 15.16 -6.50
N ILE A 149 2.03 14.88 -7.23
CA ILE A 149 1.91 15.35 -8.62
C ILE A 149 1.91 16.88 -8.68
N GLN A 150 1.22 17.55 -7.75
CA GLN A 150 1.07 19.00 -7.75
C GLN A 150 2.10 19.74 -6.89
N GLU A 151 2.83 19.00 -6.03
CA GLU A 151 3.81 19.62 -5.14
C GLU A 151 5.01 20.15 -5.94
N HIS A 152 5.28 21.46 -5.79
CA HIS A 152 6.35 22.17 -6.51
C HIS A 152 7.73 21.54 -6.33
N ASN A 153 8.02 21.03 -5.15
CA ASN A 153 9.31 20.41 -4.84
C ASN A 153 9.37 18.91 -5.17
N GLU A 154 8.29 18.33 -5.73
CA GLU A 154 8.23 16.91 -6.12
C GLU A 154 8.03 16.80 -7.65
N PHE A 155 6.80 16.65 -8.15
CA PHE A 155 6.57 16.47 -9.60
C PHE A 155 6.28 17.78 -10.32
N ASP A 156 5.80 18.81 -9.61
CA ASP A 156 5.50 20.15 -10.14
C ASP A 156 4.66 20.12 -11.41
N PHE A 157 3.61 19.30 -11.44
CA PHE A 157 2.83 19.07 -12.64
C PHE A 157 1.33 19.18 -12.37
N ASN A 158 0.59 19.67 -13.36
CA ASN A 158 -0.87 19.74 -13.32
C ASN A 158 -1.46 18.40 -13.76
N VAL A 159 -2.41 17.85 -12.99
CA VAL A 159 -3.01 16.55 -13.29
C VAL A 159 -3.80 16.54 -14.60
N LEU A 160 -4.32 17.68 -15.06
CA LEU A 160 -5.01 17.79 -16.36
C LEU A 160 -4.01 17.73 -17.52
N GLU A 161 -2.91 18.49 -17.43
CA GLU A 161 -1.82 18.46 -18.40
C GLU A 161 -1.14 17.06 -18.44
N LEU A 162 -1.01 16.42 -17.29
CA LEU A 162 -0.57 15.04 -17.20
C LEU A 162 -1.52 14.10 -17.96
N THR A 163 -2.82 14.29 -17.80
CA THR A 163 -3.83 13.51 -18.54
C THR A 163 -3.65 13.67 -20.07
N GLU A 164 -3.56 14.90 -20.55
CA GLU A 164 -3.33 15.21 -21.97
C GLU A 164 -2.05 14.54 -22.50
N ARG A 165 -0.97 14.56 -21.70
CA ARG A 165 0.28 13.86 -22.04
C ARG A 165 0.08 12.36 -22.17
N LEU A 166 -0.59 11.71 -21.21
CA LEU A 166 -0.78 10.26 -21.19
C LEU A 166 -1.77 9.79 -22.28
N GLU A 167 -2.74 10.62 -22.67
CA GLU A 167 -3.66 10.33 -23.79
C GLU A 167 -2.94 10.19 -25.14
N THR A 168 -1.75 10.75 -25.30
CA THR A 168 -0.94 10.60 -26.51
C THR A 168 -0.21 9.25 -26.61
N ASP A 169 -0.10 8.49 -25.52
CA ASP A 169 0.50 7.15 -25.49
C ASP A 169 -0.58 6.07 -25.65
N PRO A 170 -0.61 5.36 -26.80
CA PRO A 170 -1.59 4.30 -27.05
C PRO A 170 -1.62 3.21 -25.96
N THR A 171 -0.49 2.97 -25.29
CA THR A 171 -0.41 1.98 -24.21
C THR A 171 -1.24 2.40 -23.01
N TYR A 172 -1.19 3.67 -22.63
CA TYR A 172 -2.03 4.19 -21.54
C TYR A 172 -3.51 4.19 -21.90
N VAL A 173 -3.85 4.52 -23.15
CA VAL A 173 -5.23 4.46 -23.65
C VAL A 173 -5.78 3.04 -23.57
N GLU A 174 -5.02 2.03 -24.06
CA GLU A 174 -5.42 0.63 -24.02
C GLU A 174 -5.57 0.13 -22.58
N MET A 175 -4.56 0.38 -21.72
CA MET A 175 -4.58 -0.06 -20.33
C MET A 175 -5.74 0.60 -19.55
N SER A 176 -6.04 1.87 -19.80
CA SER A 176 -7.16 2.58 -19.19
C SER A 176 -8.50 1.95 -19.60
N GLN A 177 -8.69 1.67 -20.89
CA GLN A 177 -9.89 0.98 -21.38
C GLN A 177 -10.05 -0.41 -20.78
N LYS A 178 -8.95 -1.17 -20.65
CA LYS A 178 -9.00 -2.50 -20.02
C LYS A 178 -9.38 -2.39 -18.55
N ALA A 179 -8.74 -1.49 -17.79
CA ALA A 179 -8.86 -1.41 -16.33
C ALA A 179 -10.15 -0.71 -15.85
N TYR A 180 -10.60 0.33 -16.54
CA TYR A 180 -11.68 1.21 -16.08
C TYR A 180 -12.80 1.42 -17.10
N LYS A 181 -12.70 0.83 -18.31
CA LYS A 181 -13.67 0.97 -19.40
C LYS A 181 -13.91 2.43 -19.84
N ARG A 182 -12.85 3.26 -19.75
CA ARG A 182 -12.89 4.68 -20.10
C ARG A 182 -11.52 5.19 -20.56
N THR A 183 -11.48 6.38 -21.15
CA THR A 183 -10.24 7.08 -21.48
C THR A 183 -9.44 7.38 -20.21
N ILE A 184 -8.12 7.54 -20.35
CA ILE A 184 -7.30 7.95 -19.21
C ILE A 184 -7.69 9.38 -18.82
N ASP A 185 -7.89 9.61 -17.54
CA ASP A 185 -8.26 10.88 -16.93
C ASP A 185 -7.78 10.93 -15.48
N PRO A 186 -7.95 12.04 -14.75
CA PRO A 186 -7.54 12.12 -13.34
C PRO A 186 -8.19 11.04 -12.45
N TYR A 187 -9.40 10.61 -12.78
CA TYR A 187 -10.08 9.52 -12.08
C TYR A 187 -9.32 8.20 -12.23
N VAL A 188 -8.89 7.87 -13.44
CA VAL A 188 -8.13 6.64 -13.74
C VAL A 188 -6.74 6.70 -13.10
N ILE A 189 -6.01 7.80 -13.29
CA ILE A 189 -4.65 7.97 -12.78
C ILE A 189 -4.61 7.75 -11.26
N THR A 190 -5.46 8.46 -10.53
CA THR A 190 -5.47 8.39 -9.07
C THR A 190 -5.88 7.02 -8.55
N ARG A 191 -6.86 6.38 -9.18
CA ARG A 191 -7.33 5.06 -8.75
C ARG A 191 -6.39 3.93 -9.11
N ALA A 192 -5.74 4.01 -10.27
CA ALA A 192 -4.77 2.99 -10.66
C ALA A 192 -3.55 3.01 -9.74
N LEU A 193 -2.99 4.19 -9.44
CA LEU A 193 -1.89 4.33 -8.49
C LEU A 193 -2.29 3.80 -7.10
N ALA A 194 -3.44 4.23 -6.59
CA ALA A 194 -3.97 3.74 -5.31
C ALA A 194 -4.22 2.22 -5.30
N ALA A 195 -4.66 1.63 -6.42
CA ALA A 195 -4.82 0.18 -6.54
C ALA A 195 -3.48 -0.54 -6.45
N PHE A 196 -2.44 -0.05 -7.11
CA PHE A 196 -1.10 -0.60 -7.00
C PHE A 196 -0.54 -0.45 -5.58
N GLU A 197 -0.63 0.73 -4.97
CA GLU A 197 -0.13 0.96 -3.61
C GLU A 197 -0.79 0.04 -2.57
N ARG A 198 -2.07 -0.31 -2.73
CA ARG A 198 -2.76 -1.31 -1.88
C ARG A 198 -2.18 -2.71 -1.99
N THR A 199 -1.48 -3.03 -3.07
CA THR A 199 -0.82 -4.34 -3.22
C THR A 199 0.55 -4.40 -2.54
N LEU A 200 1.08 -3.29 -2.06
CA LEU A 200 2.37 -3.22 -1.38
C LEU A 200 2.22 -3.73 0.06
N ILE A 201 2.22 -5.04 0.22
CA ILE A 201 2.06 -5.72 1.51
C ILE A 201 3.39 -6.32 1.95
N SER A 202 3.71 -6.12 3.22
CA SER A 202 4.86 -6.72 3.89
C SER A 202 4.45 -7.23 5.28
N GLY A 203 4.63 -8.52 5.54
CA GLY A 203 4.19 -9.19 6.77
C GLY A 203 4.79 -10.59 6.95
N ASN A 204 6.00 -10.84 6.42
CA ASN A 204 6.69 -12.11 6.56
C ASN A 204 8.12 -11.95 7.14
N SER A 205 8.31 -10.97 8.02
CA SER A 205 9.56 -10.77 8.74
C SER A 205 9.84 -11.91 9.74
N PRO A 206 11.07 -12.04 10.28
CA PRO A 206 11.35 -12.98 11.37
C PRO A 206 10.40 -12.82 12.56
N TYR A 207 9.99 -11.58 12.88
CA TYR A 207 8.98 -11.36 13.92
C TYR A 207 7.64 -11.95 13.55
N ASP A 208 7.17 -11.80 12.30
CA ASP A 208 5.88 -12.35 11.86
C ASP A 208 5.87 -13.87 11.92
N GLN A 209 6.95 -14.50 11.50
CA GLN A 209 7.11 -15.95 11.58
C GLN A 209 7.05 -16.44 13.05
N TYR A 210 7.66 -15.69 13.97
CA TYR A 210 7.61 -15.98 15.40
C TYR A 210 6.20 -15.76 15.99
N ALA A 211 5.59 -14.61 15.69
CA ALA A 211 4.35 -14.17 16.35
C ALA A 211 3.10 -14.83 15.77
N TYR A 212 3.08 -15.10 14.44
CA TYR A 212 1.86 -15.51 13.74
C TYR A 212 1.96 -16.86 13.02
N GLN A 213 3.18 -17.43 12.86
CA GLN A 213 3.38 -18.68 12.11
C GLN A 213 3.92 -19.81 12.98
N ASN A 214 3.89 -19.67 14.30
CA ASN A 214 4.36 -20.67 15.29
C ASN A 214 5.84 -21.06 15.12
N ASN A 215 6.66 -20.26 14.44
CA ASN A 215 8.09 -20.52 14.30
C ASN A 215 8.86 -19.93 15.49
N THR A 216 8.91 -20.67 16.61
CA THR A 216 9.57 -20.21 17.83
C THR A 216 11.07 -19.95 17.68
N ASN A 217 11.70 -20.47 16.61
CA ASN A 217 13.11 -20.30 16.28
C ASN A 217 13.39 -19.12 15.33
N ALA A 218 12.36 -18.44 14.82
CA ALA A 218 12.53 -17.32 13.90
C ALA A 218 13.21 -16.11 14.55
N LEU A 219 13.10 -15.97 15.88
CA LEU A 219 13.82 -14.95 16.63
C LEU A 219 14.98 -15.55 17.45
N THR A 220 16.13 -14.92 17.40
CA THR A 220 17.26 -15.21 18.28
C THR A 220 16.95 -14.84 19.72
N ALA A 221 17.76 -15.31 20.68
CA ALA A 221 17.62 -14.94 22.09
C ALA A 221 17.71 -13.41 22.27
N SER A 222 18.66 -12.74 21.62
CA SER A 222 18.83 -11.28 21.66
C SER A 222 17.58 -10.55 21.14
N GLN A 223 16.98 -11.03 20.06
CA GLN A 223 15.74 -10.44 19.50
C GLN A 223 14.53 -10.63 20.42
N LYS A 224 14.43 -11.77 21.12
CA LYS A 224 13.38 -12.02 22.12
C LYS A 224 13.53 -11.13 23.35
N GLU A 225 14.75 -10.94 23.84
CA GLU A 225 15.04 -9.98 24.91
C GLU A 225 14.72 -8.54 24.48
N GLY A 226 15.05 -8.18 23.23
CA GLY A 226 14.70 -6.88 22.64
C GLY A 226 13.19 -6.67 22.52
N LEU A 227 12.43 -7.72 22.14
CA LEU A 227 10.97 -7.69 22.11
C LEU A 227 10.40 -7.45 23.53
N ALA A 228 10.92 -8.13 24.55
CA ALA A 228 10.49 -7.93 25.94
C ALA A 228 10.74 -6.48 26.41
N LEU A 229 11.88 -5.89 26.05
CA LEU A 229 12.17 -4.48 26.31
C LEU A 229 11.18 -3.55 25.57
N PHE A 230 10.95 -3.79 24.29
CA PHE A 230 10.04 -2.99 23.47
C PHE A 230 8.61 -3.00 24.01
N MET A 231 8.15 -4.14 24.53
CA MET A 231 6.80 -4.32 25.10
C MET A 231 6.69 -3.86 26.56
N SER A 232 7.81 -3.47 27.21
CA SER A 232 7.81 -3.06 28.61
C SER A 232 7.20 -1.67 28.84
N ASP A 233 6.53 -1.50 29.97
CA ASP A 233 5.98 -0.20 30.39
C ASP A 233 7.08 0.84 30.65
N SER A 234 8.28 0.40 30.98
CA SER A 234 9.42 1.29 31.26
C SER A 234 9.91 2.02 30.00
N LEU A 235 9.88 1.36 28.83
CA LEU A 235 10.24 1.98 27.56
C LEU A 235 9.02 2.56 26.83
N ALA A 236 7.83 2.02 27.10
CA ALA A 236 6.54 2.44 26.53
C ALA A 236 6.50 2.50 24.98
N CYS A 237 7.39 1.79 24.28
CA CYS A 237 7.43 1.80 22.80
C CYS A 237 6.14 1.28 22.18
N SER A 238 5.62 0.17 22.73
CA SER A 238 4.38 -0.48 22.28
C SER A 238 3.11 0.34 22.53
N SER A 239 3.16 1.38 23.38
CA SER A 239 2.02 2.29 23.58
C SER A 239 1.66 3.08 22.33
N CYS A 240 2.64 3.35 21.45
CA CYS A 240 2.44 4.01 20.16
C CYS A 240 2.63 3.05 18.99
N HIS A 241 3.61 2.16 19.07
CA HIS A 241 3.96 1.20 18.03
C HIS A 241 3.36 -0.17 18.32
N ALA A 242 2.02 -0.29 18.18
CA ALA A 242 1.26 -1.49 18.50
C ALA A 242 0.62 -2.13 17.27
N GLY A 243 0.04 -3.33 17.48
CA GLY A 243 -0.68 -4.10 16.47
C GLY A 243 0.23 -4.65 15.36
N PHE A 244 -0.40 -5.28 14.38
CA PHE A 244 0.33 -5.93 13.28
C PHE A 244 1.10 -4.95 12.38
N LEU A 245 0.77 -3.67 12.39
CA LEU A 245 1.49 -2.62 11.66
C LEU A 245 2.57 -1.92 12.49
N PHE A 246 2.69 -2.19 13.78
CA PHE A 246 3.56 -1.43 14.68
C PHE A 246 3.31 0.08 14.63
N THR A 247 2.04 0.47 14.61
CA THR A 247 1.56 1.86 14.71
C THR A 247 0.14 1.89 15.23
N ASN A 248 -0.14 2.81 16.15
CA ASN A 248 -1.52 3.12 16.57
C ASN A 248 -2.23 4.10 15.60
N LYS A 249 -1.55 4.51 14.50
CA LYS A 249 -1.98 5.50 13.51
C LYS A 249 -2.26 6.89 14.10
N GLY A 250 -1.94 7.11 15.36
CA GLY A 250 -2.07 8.37 16.08
C GLY A 250 -1.07 9.44 15.63
N PHE A 251 -1.20 10.62 16.22
CA PHE A 251 -0.31 11.76 15.94
C PHE A 251 0.35 12.21 17.23
N GLU A 252 1.68 12.12 17.29
CA GLU A 252 2.41 12.37 18.50
C GLU A 252 3.59 13.33 18.26
N ASN A 253 3.92 14.08 19.30
CA ASN A 253 5.16 14.85 19.37
C ASN A 253 6.17 14.01 20.16
N ASN A 254 7.22 13.58 19.50
CA ASN A 254 8.26 12.73 20.07
C ASN A 254 9.40 13.49 20.73
N GLY A 255 9.28 14.81 20.88
CA GLY A 255 10.31 15.64 21.47
C GLY A 255 11.59 15.73 20.61
N LEU A 256 11.46 15.65 19.27
CA LEU A 256 12.63 15.77 18.39
C LEU A 256 13.31 17.12 18.50
N TYR A 257 12.51 18.18 18.67
CA TYR A 257 12.96 19.56 18.82
C TYR A 257 12.25 20.28 19.96
N GLU A 258 12.92 21.25 20.55
CA GLU A 258 12.29 22.22 21.45
C GLU A 258 11.45 23.24 20.66
N VAL A 259 11.95 23.66 19.49
CA VAL A 259 11.23 24.50 18.53
C VAL A 259 11.23 23.79 17.19
N TYR A 260 10.06 23.42 16.70
CA TYR A 260 9.90 22.71 15.45
C TYR A 260 9.93 23.64 14.24
N PRO A 261 10.90 23.47 13.30
CA PRO A 261 10.89 24.18 12.00
C PRO A 261 9.65 23.82 11.17
N ASP A 262 9.31 22.53 11.10
CA ASP A 262 8.05 22.04 10.56
C ASP A 262 7.02 21.95 11.69
N SER A 263 5.99 22.76 11.62
CA SER A 263 4.99 22.83 12.68
C SER A 263 4.08 21.60 12.78
N GLY A 264 4.15 20.67 11.82
CA GLY A 264 3.40 19.41 11.80
C GLY A 264 1.87 19.60 11.69
N ARG A 265 1.13 18.80 12.44
CA ARG A 265 -0.33 18.69 12.34
C ARG A 265 -1.10 19.98 12.63
N ILE A 266 -0.56 20.91 13.39
CA ILE A 266 -1.22 22.22 13.63
C ILE A 266 -1.56 22.95 12.32
N ARG A 267 -0.83 22.69 11.23
CA ARG A 267 -1.12 23.28 9.89
C ARG A 267 -2.53 22.92 9.39
N LEU A 268 -3.08 21.81 9.86
CA LEU A 268 -4.42 21.31 9.49
C LEU A 268 -5.48 21.66 10.52
N THR A 269 -5.14 21.52 11.80
CA THR A 269 -6.12 21.60 12.88
C THR A 269 -6.24 23.00 13.47
N LEU A 270 -5.24 23.84 13.27
CA LEU A 270 -5.08 25.15 13.91
C LEU A 270 -5.09 25.07 15.45
N ASN A 271 -5.01 23.86 16.02
CA ASN A 271 -4.99 23.65 17.45
C ASN A 271 -3.54 23.72 17.97
N PRO A 272 -3.18 24.64 18.89
CA PRO A 272 -1.84 24.74 19.46
C PRO A 272 -1.31 23.44 20.07
N ALA A 273 -2.18 22.58 20.60
CA ALA A 273 -1.81 21.27 21.13
C ALA A 273 -1.30 20.28 20.07
N ASP A 274 -1.50 20.56 18.79
CA ASP A 274 -1.04 19.71 17.69
C ASP A 274 0.27 20.20 17.04
N ARG A 275 0.89 21.25 17.57
CA ARG A 275 2.21 21.71 17.11
C ARG A 275 3.28 20.65 17.35
N GLY A 276 4.04 20.33 16.29
CA GLY A 276 5.11 19.35 16.33
C GLY A 276 4.63 17.89 16.42
N LYS A 277 3.32 17.65 16.24
CA LYS A 277 2.80 16.30 16.12
C LYS A 277 2.87 15.82 14.68
N PHE A 278 3.31 14.56 14.53
CA PHE A 278 3.37 13.82 13.28
C PHE A 278 2.76 12.44 13.48
N LYS A 279 2.29 11.84 12.39
CA LYS A 279 1.74 10.48 12.45
C LYS A 279 2.79 9.49 12.95
N VAL A 280 2.40 8.63 13.89
CA VAL A 280 3.21 7.51 14.35
C VAL A 280 3.44 6.56 13.17
N PRO A 281 4.68 6.41 12.66
CA PRO A 281 4.95 5.56 11.51
C PRO A 281 4.89 4.08 11.88
N THR A 282 4.69 3.22 10.87
CA THR A 282 4.96 1.79 11.01
C THR A 282 6.45 1.56 11.32
N LEU A 283 6.76 0.50 12.07
CA LEU A 283 8.13 0.04 12.23
C LEU A 283 8.46 -1.17 11.33
N ARG A 284 7.53 -1.58 10.48
CA ARG A 284 7.80 -2.66 9.52
C ARG A 284 8.88 -2.23 8.55
N ASN A 285 9.81 -3.14 8.27
CA ASN A 285 10.98 -2.92 7.42
C ASN A 285 11.91 -1.79 7.89
N ILE A 286 11.89 -1.45 9.18
CA ILE A 286 12.60 -0.28 9.69
C ILE A 286 14.11 -0.32 9.45
N ALA A 287 14.72 -1.49 9.32
CA ALA A 287 16.16 -1.57 9.01
C ALA A 287 16.52 -1.09 7.60
N LYS A 288 15.53 -1.00 6.67
CA LYS A 288 15.73 -0.55 5.27
C LYS A 288 15.38 0.92 5.05
N THR A 289 14.73 1.59 6.02
CA THR A 289 14.13 2.92 5.83
C THR A 289 14.89 4.07 6.49
N ALA A 290 16.18 3.90 6.75
CA ALA A 290 17.04 5.01 7.19
C ALA A 290 17.19 6.06 6.06
N PRO A 291 17.34 7.38 6.40
CA PRO A 291 17.37 7.97 7.74
C PRO A 291 15.97 8.14 8.36
N TYR A 292 15.91 8.33 9.66
CA TYR A 292 14.68 8.31 10.45
C TYR A 292 14.22 9.70 10.90
N MET A 293 13.00 9.78 11.43
CA MET A 293 12.20 10.95 11.81
C MET A 293 11.57 11.62 10.58
N HIS A 294 10.65 12.55 10.84
CA HIS A 294 9.92 13.22 9.75
C HIS A 294 10.82 14.01 8.80
N ASP A 295 12.01 14.36 9.25
CA ASP A 295 13.01 15.16 8.53
C ASP A 295 14.31 14.40 8.20
N GLY A 296 14.36 13.09 8.49
CA GLY A 296 15.57 12.27 8.26
C GLY A 296 16.74 12.61 9.18
N SER A 297 16.53 13.33 10.29
CA SER A 297 17.62 13.83 11.17
C SER A 297 18.33 12.75 11.98
N ARG A 298 17.86 11.52 11.97
CA ARG A 298 18.50 10.40 12.67
C ARG A 298 19.01 9.38 11.66
N PRO A 299 20.34 9.24 11.50
CA PRO A 299 20.92 8.46 10.41
C PRO A 299 20.77 6.93 10.58
N ASN A 300 20.57 6.45 11.80
CA ASN A 300 20.51 5.01 12.10
C ASN A 300 19.68 4.72 13.35
N LEU A 301 19.38 3.43 13.60
CA LEU A 301 18.58 3.00 14.75
C LEU A 301 19.24 3.31 16.10
N ASP A 302 20.58 3.34 16.19
CA ASP A 302 21.26 3.74 17.42
C ASP A 302 20.98 5.20 17.78
N ALA A 303 20.95 6.08 16.79
CA ALA A 303 20.58 7.49 16.97
C ALA A 303 19.12 7.65 17.40
N VAL A 304 18.21 6.81 16.87
CA VAL A 304 16.80 6.76 17.28
C VAL A 304 16.65 6.29 18.72
N ILE A 305 17.28 5.16 19.07
CA ILE A 305 17.23 4.61 20.45
C ILE A 305 17.80 5.62 21.45
N ASN A 306 18.93 6.27 21.13
CA ASN A 306 19.53 7.29 21.97
C ASN A 306 18.62 8.51 22.15
N HIS A 307 17.91 8.93 21.11
CA HIS A 307 16.93 10.02 21.19
C HIS A 307 15.83 9.69 22.21
N TYR A 308 15.22 8.51 22.14
CA TYR A 308 14.19 8.11 23.10
C TYR A 308 14.76 7.86 24.49
N ALA A 309 15.96 7.29 24.60
CA ALA A 309 16.64 7.10 25.88
C ALA A 309 16.93 8.43 26.59
N SER A 310 17.24 9.50 25.86
CA SER A 310 17.41 10.84 26.44
C SER A 310 16.13 11.49 26.93
N GLY A 311 14.96 10.97 26.52
CA GLY A 311 13.66 11.58 26.78
C GLY A 311 13.29 12.73 25.83
N GLY A 312 14.10 12.97 24.80
CA GLY A 312 13.87 14.03 23.80
C GLY A 312 13.97 15.45 24.36
N ALA A 313 13.76 16.44 23.51
CA ALA A 313 13.75 17.86 23.87
C ALA A 313 12.50 18.23 24.69
N ASN A 314 12.59 19.33 25.43
CA ASN A 314 11.49 19.79 26.29
C ASN A 314 10.52 20.67 25.51
N HIS A 315 9.58 20.03 24.79
CA HIS A 315 8.51 20.70 24.07
C HIS A 315 7.18 20.58 24.84
N PRO A 316 6.35 21.62 24.95
CA PRO A 316 5.11 21.58 25.73
C PRO A 316 4.11 20.52 25.28
N ASN A 317 4.12 20.16 24.00
CA ASN A 317 3.23 19.12 23.44
C ASN A 317 3.91 17.74 23.34
N LYS A 318 5.13 17.55 23.89
CA LYS A 318 5.78 16.24 23.90
C LYS A 318 4.89 15.20 24.58
N ASN A 319 4.75 14.03 23.97
CA ASN A 319 3.98 12.95 24.58
C ASN A 319 4.57 12.60 25.96
N PRO A 320 3.74 12.56 27.02
CA PRO A 320 4.22 12.31 28.39
C PRO A 320 4.81 10.92 28.62
N LEU A 321 4.62 9.97 27.71
CA LEU A 321 5.27 8.66 27.73
C LEU A 321 6.77 8.74 27.39
N ILE A 322 7.23 9.82 26.74
CA ILE A 322 8.63 10.01 26.36
C ILE A 322 9.38 10.68 27.51
N LYS A 323 9.75 9.86 28.51
CA LYS A 323 10.39 10.30 29.76
C LYS A 323 11.90 10.06 29.80
N GLY A 324 12.44 9.33 28.81
CA GLY A 324 13.79 8.79 28.85
C GLY A 324 13.89 7.51 29.68
N PHE A 325 14.94 6.77 29.43
CA PHE A 325 15.24 5.51 30.11
C PHE A 325 16.75 5.20 30.03
N VAL A 326 17.21 4.32 30.89
CA VAL A 326 18.63 3.86 30.91
C VAL A 326 18.65 2.40 30.44
N LEU A 327 19.50 2.11 29.47
CA LEU A 327 19.78 0.77 28.96
C LEU A 327 21.28 0.47 29.13
N THR A 328 21.60 -0.76 29.48
CA THR A 328 22.96 -1.28 29.28
C THR A 328 23.26 -1.42 27.81
N GLU A 329 24.53 -1.50 27.41
CA GLU A 329 24.90 -1.72 25.99
C GLU A 329 24.27 -3.02 25.40
N THR A 330 24.20 -4.08 26.24
CA THR A 330 23.53 -5.33 25.84
C THR A 330 22.04 -5.12 25.60
N GLN A 331 21.34 -4.42 26.48
CA GLN A 331 19.91 -4.13 26.31
C GLN A 331 19.65 -3.28 25.06
N LYS A 332 20.51 -2.29 24.80
CA LYS A 332 20.44 -1.46 23.61
C LYS A 332 20.65 -2.29 22.34
N ALA A 333 21.65 -3.19 22.34
CA ALA A 333 21.89 -4.11 21.22
C ALA A 333 20.70 -5.06 21.01
N ASN A 334 20.10 -5.60 22.08
CA ASN A 334 18.93 -6.46 22.02
C ASN A 334 17.71 -5.72 21.44
N LEU A 335 17.44 -4.50 21.89
CA LEU A 335 16.34 -3.68 21.37
C LEU A 335 16.53 -3.39 19.88
N LYS A 336 17.76 -3.04 19.48
CA LYS A 336 18.10 -2.83 18.05
C LYS A 336 17.90 -4.12 17.24
N ALA A 337 18.35 -5.27 17.75
CA ALA A 337 18.18 -6.56 17.11
C ALA A 337 16.70 -6.91 16.91
N PHE A 338 15.84 -6.62 17.89
CA PHE A 338 14.41 -6.77 17.75
C PHE A 338 13.85 -5.85 16.63
N LEU A 339 14.17 -4.56 16.63
CA LEU A 339 13.72 -3.64 15.58
C LEU A 339 14.14 -4.13 14.19
N GLN A 340 15.35 -4.68 14.05
CA GLN A 340 15.82 -5.26 12.79
C GLN A 340 15.04 -6.50 12.38
N SER A 341 14.50 -7.28 13.34
CA SER A 341 13.69 -8.47 13.07
C SER A 341 12.31 -8.17 12.48
N LEU A 342 11.89 -6.88 12.45
CA LEU A 342 10.67 -6.40 11.78
C LEU A 342 10.85 -6.22 10.26
N THR A 343 12.02 -6.56 9.73
CA THR A 343 12.40 -6.37 8.32
C THR A 343 12.39 -7.71 7.60
N GLU A 344 11.70 -7.75 6.47
CA GLU A 344 11.71 -8.91 5.58
C GLU A 344 13.07 -9.06 4.89
N SER A 345 13.53 -10.30 4.76
CA SER A 345 14.61 -10.65 3.83
C SER A 345 14.12 -10.48 2.39
N ASP A 346 15.02 -10.05 1.52
CA ASP A 346 14.78 -9.96 0.07
C ASP A 346 14.52 -11.33 -0.55
#